data_522fcd2835911b68639553509a2667fd
#
_entry.id   522fcd2835911b68639553509a2667fd
#
_cell.length_a   1.000
_cell.length_b   1.000
_cell.length_c   1.000
_cell.angle_alpha   90.00
_cell.angle_beta   90.00
_cell.angle_gamma   90.00
#
_symmetry.space_group_name_H-M   'P 1'
#
loop_
_entity.id
_entity.type
_entity.pdbx_description
1 polymer ?
#
loop_
_entity_poly.entity_id
_entity_poly.type
_entity_poly.pdbx_seq_one_letter_code
_entity_poly.pdbx_strand_id
1 'polypeptide(L)'
;LGDVYKRQTYGTSRANAYKILEETLNLKDVRIYDTIEDDDGKPKRVLNKRETMLAQQKQQSIKDAFANWIWQDPQRRISLVRQYNELFNSTRPREYNGEHIHFVGMNPEISLREHQRNAIAHVLYGGNTLLAHKVGAGKTFEMAASAMEAKRLGLCQKSLFVVPNHLTEQWAAEFLHLYPNAKLLVARRKDFETANRKKFCARIATGDYDAVIIGHSQFERIPLSFERQERIIQEQIDEIQDAISELKYASGERFTVKQMEKSRKNLEQKLEKLRAADRKDDVITFEQLGVDRLFVDESHAFKN
;
A
#
# COMPACT_ATOMS: atom_id res chain seq x y z
N LEU A 1 -38.22 18.12 -17.16
CA LEU A 1 -37.71 19.44 -16.75
C LEU A 1 -38.04 20.44 -17.84
N GLY A 2 -38.83 21.47 -17.50
CA GLY A 2 -39.17 22.57 -18.42
C GLY A 2 -37.89 23.34 -18.85
N ASP A 3 -37.95 24.03 -19.97
CA ASP A 3 -36.81 24.78 -20.54
C ASP A 3 -36.21 25.81 -19.57
N VAL A 4 -37.01 26.37 -18.66
CA VAL A 4 -36.55 27.31 -17.64
C VAL A 4 -35.55 26.64 -16.69
N TYR A 5 -35.87 25.47 -16.15
CA TYR A 5 -34.95 24.75 -15.25
C TYR A 5 -33.70 24.21 -15.99
N LYS A 6 -33.88 23.78 -17.24
CA LYS A 6 -32.83 23.19 -18.04
C LYS A 6 -31.76 24.19 -18.50
N ARG A 7 -32.14 25.43 -18.79
CA ARG A 7 -31.26 26.45 -19.39
C ARG A 7 -31.00 27.66 -18.52
N GLN A 8 -31.93 28.03 -17.64
CA GLN A 8 -31.83 29.27 -16.85
C GLN A 8 -31.50 29.01 -15.38
N THR A 9 -32.20 28.10 -14.71
CA THR A 9 -32.00 27.84 -13.27
C THR A 9 -30.73 27.04 -13.03
N TYR A 10 -30.59 25.88 -13.66
CA TYR A 10 -29.50 24.91 -13.44
C TYR A 10 -28.60 24.68 -14.66
N GLY A 11 -28.78 25.46 -15.72
CA GLY A 11 -27.97 25.40 -16.94
C GLY A 11 -27.56 26.78 -17.42
N THR A 12 -26.76 26.79 -18.48
CA THR A 12 -26.34 27.97 -19.25
C THR A 12 -26.72 27.77 -20.73
N SER A 13 -26.54 28.80 -21.54
CA SER A 13 -26.66 28.69 -23.01
C SER A 13 -25.74 27.68 -23.64
N ARG A 14 -24.57 27.46 -23.05
CA ARG A 14 -23.49 26.58 -23.54
C ARG A 14 -23.44 25.20 -22.88
N ALA A 15 -24.01 25.06 -21.68
CA ALA A 15 -24.11 23.80 -20.94
C ALA A 15 -25.50 23.68 -20.31
N ASN A 16 -26.29 22.73 -20.75
CA ASN A 16 -27.61 22.48 -20.16
C ASN A 16 -27.47 21.78 -18.78
N ALA A 17 -28.54 21.81 -17.99
CA ALA A 17 -28.59 21.23 -16.65
C ALA A 17 -28.20 19.74 -16.62
N TYR A 18 -28.55 18.96 -17.64
CA TYR A 18 -28.20 17.53 -17.69
C TYR A 18 -26.72 17.30 -17.82
N LYS A 19 -26.03 18.08 -18.68
CA LYS A 19 -24.59 18.01 -18.83
C LYS A 19 -23.87 18.42 -17.54
N ILE A 20 -24.33 19.48 -16.89
CA ILE A 20 -23.77 19.94 -15.62
C ILE A 20 -24.00 18.89 -14.53
N LEU A 21 -25.16 18.26 -14.48
CA LEU A 21 -25.47 17.18 -13.55
C LEU A 21 -24.59 15.95 -13.80
N GLU A 22 -24.42 15.53 -15.05
CA GLU A 22 -23.55 14.42 -15.43
C GLU A 22 -22.11 14.64 -14.96
N GLU A 23 -21.54 15.82 -15.25
CA GLU A 23 -20.18 16.16 -14.79
C GLU A 23 -20.11 16.20 -13.25
N THR A 24 -21.16 16.66 -12.58
CA THR A 24 -21.24 16.70 -11.11
C THR A 24 -21.27 15.30 -10.51
N LEU A 25 -22.05 14.39 -11.07
CA LEU A 25 -22.11 12.99 -10.63
C LEU A 25 -20.80 12.25 -10.87
N ASN A 26 -20.05 12.64 -11.90
CA ASN A 26 -18.72 12.12 -12.20
C ASN A 26 -17.60 12.82 -11.42
N LEU A 27 -17.92 13.68 -10.45
CA LEU A 27 -16.98 14.45 -9.63
C LEU A 27 -16.01 15.32 -10.45
N LYS A 28 -16.47 15.78 -11.63
CA LYS A 28 -15.70 16.66 -12.52
C LYS A 28 -16.21 18.08 -12.46
N ASP A 29 -15.31 19.05 -12.56
CA ASP A 29 -15.67 20.45 -12.74
C ASP A 29 -16.03 20.72 -14.20
N VAL A 30 -17.17 21.41 -14.40
CA VAL A 30 -17.61 21.79 -15.74
C VAL A 30 -16.64 22.77 -16.36
N ARG A 31 -16.21 22.51 -17.60
CA ARG A 31 -15.32 23.37 -18.39
C ARG A 31 -15.93 23.62 -19.76
N ILE A 32 -15.97 24.88 -20.18
CA ILE A 32 -16.48 25.31 -21.47
C ILE A 32 -15.32 25.77 -22.33
N TYR A 33 -15.28 25.28 -23.55
CA TYR A 33 -14.22 25.59 -24.51
C TYR A 33 -14.79 26.25 -25.75
N ASP A 34 -14.08 27.25 -26.27
CA ASP A 34 -14.29 27.82 -27.59
C ASP A 34 -13.29 27.18 -28.57
N THR A 35 -13.73 27.07 -29.82
CA THR A 35 -12.85 26.66 -30.89
C THR A 35 -12.46 27.93 -31.66
N ILE A 36 -11.18 28.27 -31.63
CA ILE A 36 -10.60 29.38 -32.42
C ILE A 36 -9.64 28.79 -33.46
N GLU A 37 -9.49 29.48 -34.59
CA GLU A 37 -8.48 29.12 -35.57
C GLU A 37 -7.13 29.67 -35.10
N ASP A 38 -6.08 28.85 -35.16
CA ASP A 38 -4.71 29.25 -34.89
C ASP A 38 -4.13 29.94 -36.14
N ASP A 39 -2.98 30.60 -36.03
CA ASP A 39 -2.30 31.31 -37.13
C ASP A 39 -2.07 30.41 -38.35
N ASP A 40 -2.06 29.09 -38.20
CA ASP A 40 -1.98 28.05 -39.23
C ASP A 40 -3.35 27.59 -39.80
N GLY A 41 -4.46 28.22 -39.42
CA GLY A 41 -5.82 27.83 -39.83
C GLY A 41 -6.35 26.54 -39.20
N LYS A 42 -5.69 26.01 -38.14
CA LYS A 42 -6.11 24.79 -37.47
C LYS A 42 -7.04 25.11 -36.27
N PRO A 43 -8.12 24.32 -36.06
CA PRO A 43 -9.02 24.52 -34.93
C PRO A 43 -8.33 24.21 -33.61
N LYS A 44 -8.21 25.20 -32.73
CA LYS A 44 -7.64 25.09 -31.38
C LYS A 44 -8.72 25.30 -30.33
N ARG A 45 -8.80 24.41 -29.35
CA ARG A 45 -9.74 24.51 -28.22
C ARG A 45 -9.13 25.40 -27.13
N VAL A 46 -9.80 26.50 -26.80
CA VAL A 46 -9.36 27.44 -25.77
C VAL A 46 -10.43 27.52 -24.68
N LEU A 47 -10.01 27.50 -23.41
CA LEU A 47 -10.92 27.55 -22.28
C LEU A 47 -11.59 28.92 -22.21
N ASN A 48 -12.94 28.95 -22.32
CA ASN A 48 -13.72 30.15 -22.07
C ASN A 48 -13.92 30.34 -20.56
N LYS A 49 -13.14 31.21 -19.95
CA LYS A 49 -13.14 31.43 -18.49
C LYS A 49 -14.50 31.93 -18.00
N ARG A 50 -15.15 32.83 -18.73
CA ARG A 50 -16.44 33.45 -18.34
C ARG A 50 -17.55 32.40 -18.35
N GLU A 51 -17.71 31.66 -19.45
CA GLU A 51 -18.74 30.63 -19.57
C GLU A 51 -18.47 29.46 -18.62
N THR A 52 -17.21 29.10 -18.38
CA THR A 52 -16.82 28.07 -17.40
C THR A 52 -17.23 28.51 -15.99
N MET A 53 -16.97 29.74 -15.59
CA MET A 53 -17.36 30.25 -14.27
C MET A 53 -18.86 30.26 -14.08
N LEU A 54 -19.64 30.67 -15.08
CA LEU A 54 -21.11 30.62 -15.05
C LEU A 54 -21.62 29.18 -14.91
N ALA A 55 -21.03 28.23 -15.64
CA ALA A 55 -21.41 26.82 -15.56
C ALA A 55 -21.06 26.21 -14.21
N GLN A 56 -19.91 26.54 -13.63
CA GLN A 56 -19.52 26.10 -12.28
C GLN A 56 -20.38 26.69 -11.18
N GLN A 57 -20.84 27.94 -11.34
CA GLN A 57 -21.81 28.54 -10.43
C GLN A 57 -23.14 27.77 -10.46
N LYS A 58 -23.61 27.35 -11.65
CA LYS A 58 -24.80 26.49 -11.79
C LYS A 58 -24.55 25.09 -11.21
N GLN A 59 -23.37 24.56 -11.38
CA GLN A 59 -22.96 23.29 -10.75
C GLN A 59 -23.05 23.37 -9.23
N GLN A 60 -22.57 24.45 -8.63
CA GLN A 60 -22.67 24.66 -7.19
C GLN A 60 -24.14 24.78 -6.75
N SER A 61 -24.95 25.51 -7.50
CA SER A 61 -26.41 25.61 -7.22
C SER A 61 -27.12 24.26 -7.24
N ILE A 62 -26.72 23.34 -8.14
CA ILE A 62 -27.24 21.96 -8.16
C ILE A 62 -26.83 21.20 -6.89
N LYS A 63 -25.55 21.31 -6.50
CA LYS A 63 -25.04 20.65 -5.28
C LYS A 63 -25.79 21.14 -4.03
N ASP A 64 -25.99 22.45 -3.90
CA ASP A 64 -26.65 23.07 -2.77
C ASP A 64 -28.14 22.68 -2.72
N ALA A 65 -28.84 22.72 -3.88
CA ALA A 65 -30.22 22.29 -3.98
C ALA A 65 -30.38 20.80 -3.62
N PHE A 66 -29.50 19.96 -4.05
CA PHE A 66 -29.51 18.53 -3.72
C PHE A 66 -29.25 18.29 -2.23
N ALA A 67 -28.25 18.96 -1.65
CA ALA A 67 -27.93 18.86 -0.22
C ALA A 67 -29.13 19.26 0.62
N ASN A 68 -29.76 20.39 0.29
CA ASN A 68 -30.97 20.85 0.98
C ASN A 68 -32.14 19.86 0.84
N TRP A 69 -32.38 19.36 -0.38
CA TRP A 69 -33.48 18.43 -0.65
C TRP A 69 -33.31 17.11 0.12
N ILE A 70 -32.07 16.59 0.21
CA ILE A 70 -31.79 15.32 0.91
C ILE A 70 -32.17 15.39 2.38
N TRP A 71 -31.88 16.51 3.04
CA TRP A 71 -32.05 16.66 4.48
C TRP A 71 -33.45 17.19 4.90
N GLN A 72 -34.26 17.69 3.98
CA GLN A 72 -35.60 18.20 4.28
C GLN A 72 -36.60 17.13 4.70
N ASP A 73 -36.54 15.97 4.08
CA ASP A 73 -37.44 14.85 4.40
C ASP A 73 -36.84 13.98 5.53
N PRO A 74 -37.54 13.91 6.70
CA PRO A 74 -37.05 13.11 7.83
C PRO A 74 -36.88 11.61 7.52
N GLN A 75 -37.79 11.03 6.71
CA GLN A 75 -37.75 9.62 6.37
C GLN A 75 -36.55 9.31 5.46
N ARG A 76 -36.31 10.14 4.46
CA ARG A 76 -35.14 10.02 3.58
C ARG A 76 -33.85 10.17 4.37
N ARG A 77 -33.78 11.17 5.25
CA ARG A 77 -32.63 11.40 6.12
C ARG A 77 -32.33 10.18 6.99
N ILE A 78 -33.33 9.62 7.68
CA ILE A 78 -33.15 8.43 8.54
C ILE A 78 -32.68 7.24 7.71
N SER A 79 -33.29 7.00 6.55
CA SER A 79 -32.91 5.88 5.67
C SER A 79 -31.47 6.01 5.18
N LEU A 80 -31.05 7.20 4.72
CA LEU A 80 -29.69 7.44 4.22
C LEU A 80 -28.64 7.37 5.34
N VAL A 81 -28.95 7.93 6.52
CA VAL A 81 -28.06 7.84 7.70
C VAL A 81 -27.90 6.39 8.12
N ARG A 82 -28.99 5.61 8.15
CA ARG A 82 -28.92 4.19 8.48
C ARG A 82 -28.04 3.43 7.46
N GLN A 83 -28.29 3.62 6.19
CA GLN A 83 -27.53 2.97 5.13
C GLN A 83 -26.04 3.37 5.17
N TYR A 84 -25.75 4.65 5.40
CA TYR A 84 -24.38 5.12 5.56
C TYR A 84 -23.69 4.47 6.76
N ASN A 85 -24.38 4.41 7.91
CA ASN A 85 -23.83 3.79 9.11
C ASN A 85 -23.63 2.28 8.94
N GLU A 86 -24.53 1.58 8.27
CA GLU A 86 -24.39 0.16 7.95
C GLU A 86 -23.20 -0.12 7.03
N LEU A 87 -22.96 0.75 6.02
CA LEU A 87 -21.89 0.57 5.04
C LEU A 87 -20.50 1.04 5.54
N PHE A 88 -20.46 2.16 6.28
CA PHE A 88 -19.20 2.84 6.59
C PHE A 88 -18.86 2.92 8.09
N ASN A 89 -19.86 2.82 8.97
CA ASN A 89 -19.67 2.93 10.42
C ASN A 89 -20.00 1.62 11.17
N SER A 90 -20.29 0.53 10.46
CA SER A 90 -20.59 -0.78 11.07
C SER A 90 -19.35 -1.46 11.68
N THR A 91 -18.16 -1.08 11.21
CA THR A 91 -16.90 -1.59 11.70
C THR A 91 -16.16 -0.53 12.50
N ARG A 92 -15.89 -0.83 13.77
CA ARG A 92 -15.01 0.02 14.58
C ARG A 92 -13.58 -0.47 14.44
N PRO A 93 -12.64 0.36 13.97
CA PRO A 93 -11.23 0.00 13.95
C PRO A 93 -10.78 -0.39 15.35
N ARG A 94 -9.98 -1.46 15.46
CA ARG A 94 -9.40 -1.86 16.73
C ARG A 94 -8.39 -0.81 17.17
N GLU A 95 -8.55 -0.29 18.36
CA GLU A 95 -7.59 0.61 18.98
C GLU A 95 -6.60 -0.20 19.84
N TYR A 96 -5.35 0.19 19.79
CA TYR A 96 -4.28 -0.45 20.54
C TYR A 96 -3.72 0.54 21.57
N ASN A 97 -3.66 0.12 22.84
CA ASN A 97 -3.03 0.89 23.90
C ASN A 97 -1.76 0.16 24.37
N GLY A 98 -0.63 0.84 24.31
CA GLY A 98 0.68 0.33 24.67
C GLY A 98 1.16 0.75 26.07
N GLU A 99 0.31 1.35 26.91
CA GLU A 99 0.71 1.85 28.25
C GLU A 99 1.23 0.74 29.18
N HIS A 100 0.67 -0.47 29.03
CA HIS A 100 1.02 -1.63 29.85
C HIS A 100 2.34 -2.30 29.42
N ILE A 101 2.95 -1.90 28.31
CA ILE A 101 4.17 -2.52 27.79
C ILE A 101 5.38 -1.96 28.54
N HIS A 102 6.18 -2.85 29.12
CA HIS A 102 7.44 -2.55 29.77
C HIS A 102 8.61 -3.01 28.90
N PHE A 103 9.41 -2.06 28.43
CA PHE A 103 10.51 -2.32 27.50
C PHE A 103 11.77 -2.73 28.25
N VAL A 104 11.91 -4.02 28.50
CA VAL A 104 13.06 -4.59 29.25
C VAL A 104 14.34 -4.49 28.42
N GLY A 105 15.42 -4.00 29.03
CA GLY A 105 16.71 -3.83 28.37
C GLY A 105 16.84 -2.60 27.46
N MET A 106 15.78 -1.79 27.37
CA MET A 106 15.83 -0.49 26.70
C MET A 106 16.66 0.51 27.52
N ASN A 107 17.31 1.44 26.83
CA ASN A 107 18.06 2.53 27.45
C ASN A 107 17.13 3.36 28.37
N PRO A 108 17.43 3.47 29.68
CA PRO A 108 16.56 4.17 30.63
C PRO A 108 16.47 5.69 30.39
N GLU A 109 17.41 6.27 29.65
CA GLU A 109 17.39 7.70 29.32
C GLU A 109 16.39 8.02 28.18
N ILE A 110 15.90 6.98 27.48
CA ILE A 110 14.96 7.14 26.37
C ILE A 110 13.56 6.81 26.83
N SER A 111 12.62 7.72 26.61
CA SER A 111 11.20 7.50 26.84
C SER A 111 10.44 7.48 25.51
N LEU A 112 9.75 6.37 25.26
CA LEU A 112 8.88 6.27 24.08
C LEU A 112 7.60 7.09 24.27
N ARG A 113 7.21 7.82 23.24
CA ARG A 113 5.97 8.62 23.22
C ARG A 113 4.74 7.69 23.14
N GLU A 114 3.59 8.19 23.54
CA GLU A 114 2.33 7.45 23.54
C GLU A 114 2.04 6.80 22.18
N HIS A 115 2.11 7.56 21.08
CA HIS A 115 1.86 7.02 19.73
C HIS A 115 2.83 5.89 19.35
N GLN A 116 4.10 5.95 19.80
CA GLN A 116 5.08 4.90 19.56
C GLN A 116 4.72 3.63 20.34
N ARG A 117 4.32 3.78 21.61
CA ARG A 117 3.87 2.64 22.44
C ARG A 117 2.62 1.99 21.87
N ASN A 118 1.66 2.80 21.38
CA ASN A 118 0.45 2.31 20.74
C ASN A 118 0.75 1.60 19.41
N ALA A 119 1.70 2.12 18.61
CA ALA A 119 2.18 1.46 17.41
C ALA A 119 2.85 0.10 17.71
N ILE A 120 3.67 0.03 18.77
CA ILE A 120 4.30 -1.21 19.20
C ILE A 120 3.23 -2.23 19.65
N ALA A 121 2.22 -1.80 20.40
CA ALA A 121 1.08 -2.64 20.75
C ALA A 121 0.35 -3.17 19.52
N HIS A 122 0.17 -2.33 18.51
CA HIS A 122 -0.43 -2.74 17.23
C HIS A 122 0.41 -3.82 16.54
N VAL A 123 1.73 -3.64 16.46
CA VAL A 123 2.64 -4.65 15.88
C VAL A 123 2.61 -5.97 16.64
N LEU A 124 2.52 -5.93 17.97
CA LEU A 124 2.52 -7.14 18.79
C LEU A 124 1.20 -7.92 18.73
N TYR A 125 0.07 -7.22 18.71
CA TYR A 125 -1.27 -7.83 18.85
C TYR A 125 -2.12 -7.81 17.58
N GLY A 126 -1.73 -7.02 16.56
CA GLY A 126 -2.52 -6.80 15.34
C GLY A 126 -2.13 -7.66 14.15
N GLY A 127 -0.99 -8.36 14.20
CA GLY A 127 -0.45 -9.10 13.06
C GLY A 127 0.33 -8.20 12.08
N ASN A 128 0.12 -8.36 10.77
CA ASN A 128 0.81 -7.53 9.77
C ASN A 128 0.37 -6.06 9.90
N THR A 129 1.33 -5.18 10.10
CA THR A 129 1.09 -3.78 10.45
C THR A 129 1.81 -2.83 9.50
N LEU A 130 1.11 -1.80 9.04
CA LEU A 130 1.69 -0.67 8.31
C LEU A 130 1.86 0.53 9.25
N LEU A 131 3.11 0.92 9.53
CA LEU A 131 3.45 2.11 10.30
C LEU A 131 3.48 3.35 9.40
N ALA A 132 2.32 3.93 9.12
CA ALA A 132 2.15 5.08 8.22
C ALA A 132 2.37 6.43 8.92
N HIS A 133 3.23 6.50 9.91
CA HIS A 133 3.57 7.72 10.63
C HIS A 133 4.38 8.70 9.77
N LYS A 134 4.23 9.99 10.04
CA LYS A 134 5.01 11.05 9.37
C LYS A 134 6.50 10.87 9.61
N VAL A 135 7.31 11.46 8.73
CA VAL A 135 8.77 11.53 8.91
C VAL A 135 9.09 12.22 10.25
N GLY A 136 10.04 11.67 11.01
CA GLY A 136 10.41 12.18 12.33
C GLY A 136 9.53 11.69 13.50
N ALA A 137 8.53 10.85 13.27
CA ALA A 137 7.72 10.26 14.37
C ALA A 137 8.48 9.19 15.19
N GLY A 138 9.65 8.74 14.70
CA GLY A 138 10.49 7.75 15.38
C GLY A 138 10.13 6.30 15.04
N LYS A 139 9.73 6.03 13.78
CA LYS A 139 9.44 4.68 13.27
C LYS A 139 10.56 3.66 13.52
N THR A 140 11.82 4.10 13.45
CA THR A 140 12.98 3.26 13.77
C THR A 140 12.87 2.67 15.18
N PHE A 141 12.51 3.50 16.16
CA PHE A 141 12.33 3.06 17.53
C PHE A 141 11.09 2.18 17.69
N GLU A 142 10.01 2.47 16.99
CA GLU A 142 8.81 1.62 16.98
C GLU A 142 9.12 0.22 16.47
N MET A 143 9.83 0.10 15.35
CA MET A 143 10.23 -1.17 14.78
C MET A 143 11.23 -1.92 15.65
N ALA A 144 12.28 -1.25 16.17
CA ALA A 144 13.28 -1.85 17.04
C ALA A 144 12.68 -2.35 18.36
N ALA A 145 11.85 -1.53 19.02
CA ALA A 145 11.19 -1.92 20.26
C ALA A 145 10.18 -3.04 20.06
N SER A 146 9.45 -3.03 18.92
CA SER A 146 8.53 -4.13 18.56
C SER A 146 9.26 -5.46 18.38
N ALA A 147 10.44 -5.45 17.74
CA ALA A 147 11.24 -6.65 17.56
C ALA A 147 11.75 -7.22 18.89
N MET A 148 12.28 -6.34 19.76
CA MET A 148 12.82 -6.76 21.05
C MET A 148 11.72 -7.28 21.98
N GLU A 149 10.56 -6.61 22.04
CA GLU A 149 9.41 -7.08 22.81
C GLU A 149 8.83 -8.38 22.25
N ALA A 150 8.70 -8.51 20.93
CA ALA A 150 8.26 -9.76 20.32
C ALA A 150 9.19 -10.93 20.67
N LYS A 151 10.51 -10.71 20.66
CA LYS A 151 11.48 -11.72 21.09
C LYS A 151 11.35 -12.04 22.58
N ARG A 152 11.24 -11.03 23.44
CA ARG A 152 11.05 -11.21 24.89
C ARG A 152 9.79 -12.00 25.23
N LEU A 153 8.71 -11.76 24.50
CA LEU A 153 7.42 -12.45 24.65
C LEU A 153 7.40 -13.84 24.00
N GLY A 154 8.47 -14.26 23.31
CA GLY A 154 8.52 -15.52 22.59
C GLY A 154 7.68 -15.56 21.32
N LEU A 155 7.23 -14.41 20.82
CA LEU A 155 6.44 -14.27 19.58
C LEU A 155 7.31 -14.35 18.33
N CYS A 156 8.61 -14.13 18.45
CA CYS A 156 9.59 -14.35 17.40
C CYS A 156 10.96 -14.70 18.02
N GLN A 157 11.79 -15.37 17.25
CA GLN A 157 13.17 -15.67 17.64
C GLN A 157 14.17 -14.79 16.91
N LYS A 158 13.94 -14.52 15.64
CA LYS A 158 14.88 -13.79 14.78
C LYS A 158 14.18 -12.78 13.88
N SER A 159 14.44 -11.50 14.11
CA SER A 159 13.90 -10.40 13.31
C SER A 159 14.89 -9.98 12.22
N LEU A 160 14.36 -9.77 11.00
CA LEU A 160 15.11 -9.23 9.87
C LEU A 160 14.59 -7.81 9.55
N PHE A 161 15.52 -6.86 9.50
CA PHE A 161 15.27 -5.48 9.11
C PHE A 161 15.80 -5.23 7.71
N VAL A 162 14.90 -4.84 6.81
CA VAL A 162 15.22 -4.47 5.43
C VAL A 162 15.08 -2.96 5.30
N VAL A 163 16.21 -2.30 5.07
CA VAL A 163 16.31 -0.83 5.13
C VAL A 163 16.98 -0.28 3.88
N PRO A 164 16.86 1.02 3.57
CA PRO A 164 17.63 1.61 2.47
C PRO A 164 19.12 1.37 2.62
N ASN A 165 19.80 1.02 1.52
CA ASN A 165 21.19 0.55 1.55
C ASN A 165 22.18 1.51 2.25
N HIS A 166 21.95 2.81 2.17
CA HIS A 166 22.80 3.84 2.76
C HIS A 166 22.51 4.07 4.25
N LEU A 167 21.41 3.51 4.78
CA LEU A 167 20.99 3.71 6.18
C LEU A 167 21.32 2.51 7.09
N THR A 168 21.91 1.43 6.59
CA THR A 168 22.14 0.21 7.37
C THR A 168 22.98 0.44 8.63
N GLU A 169 24.03 1.25 8.54
CA GLU A 169 24.89 1.57 9.71
C GLU A 169 24.19 2.54 10.67
N GLN A 170 23.45 3.52 10.16
CA GLN A 170 22.66 4.42 10.98
C GLN A 170 21.57 3.64 11.73
N TRP A 171 20.86 2.75 11.06
CA TRP A 171 19.85 1.87 11.68
C TRP A 171 20.45 1.04 12.84
N ALA A 172 21.64 0.50 12.63
CA ALA A 172 22.33 -0.25 13.67
C ALA A 172 22.73 0.63 14.87
N ALA A 173 23.21 1.84 14.61
CA ALA A 173 23.54 2.81 15.67
C ALA A 173 22.28 3.23 16.46
N GLU A 174 21.18 3.55 15.79
CA GLU A 174 19.90 3.89 16.40
C GLU A 174 19.32 2.74 17.22
N PHE A 175 19.44 1.50 16.70
CA PHE A 175 19.00 0.31 17.41
C PHE A 175 19.80 0.10 18.69
N LEU A 176 21.14 0.20 18.63
CA LEU A 176 22.03 0.09 19.81
C LEU A 176 21.87 1.27 20.75
N HIS A 177 21.54 2.45 20.28
CA HIS A 177 21.20 3.58 21.15
C HIS A 177 19.95 3.27 22.00
N LEU A 178 18.95 2.63 21.39
CA LEU A 178 17.72 2.24 22.09
C LEU A 178 17.91 0.97 22.95
N TYR A 179 18.66 -0.02 22.45
CA TYR A 179 18.98 -1.29 23.14
C TYR A 179 20.47 -1.55 23.13
N PRO A 180 21.24 -1.01 24.11
CA PRO A 180 22.71 -1.09 24.10
C PRO A 180 23.29 -2.51 24.13
N ASN A 181 22.54 -3.47 24.68
CA ASN A 181 22.98 -4.86 24.82
C ASN A 181 22.49 -5.78 23.69
N ALA A 182 21.82 -5.23 22.64
CA ALA A 182 21.30 -6.02 21.54
C ALA A 182 22.41 -6.64 20.68
N LYS A 183 22.26 -7.90 20.34
CA LYS A 183 23.16 -8.63 19.44
C LYS A 183 22.72 -8.45 17.99
N LEU A 184 23.37 -7.55 17.28
CA LEU A 184 23.02 -7.22 15.89
C LEU A 184 23.98 -7.88 14.90
N LEU A 185 23.44 -8.34 13.77
CA LEU A 185 24.19 -8.67 12.58
C LEU A 185 23.85 -7.65 11.49
N VAL A 186 24.83 -6.82 11.13
CA VAL A 186 24.67 -5.79 10.10
C VAL A 186 25.37 -6.23 8.82
N ALA A 187 24.64 -6.27 7.73
CA ALA A 187 25.19 -6.62 6.43
C ALA A 187 26.01 -5.49 5.83
N ARG A 188 27.20 -5.81 5.40
CA ARG A 188 28.06 -4.92 4.63
C ARG A 188 27.99 -5.28 3.14
N ARG A 189 28.36 -4.34 2.28
CA ARG A 189 28.38 -4.56 0.82
C ARG A 189 29.16 -5.81 0.42
N LYS A 190 30.32 -6.06 1.07
CA LYS A 190 31.18 -7.23 0.82
C LYS A 190 30.51 -8.57 1.17
N ASP A 191 29.58 -8.59 2.13
CA ASP A 191 28.91 -9.82 2.57
C ASP A 191 27.98 -10.41 1.50
N PHE A 192 27.51 -9.57 0.55
CA PHE A 192 26.65 -9.98 -0.56
C PHE A 192 27.37 -10.12 -1.91
N GLU A 193 28.68 -10.06 -1.93
CA GLU A 193 29.46 -10.52 -3.07
C GLU A 193 29.30 -12.03 -3.24
N THR A 194 29.41 -12.52 -4.48
CA THR A 194 29.10 -13.92 -4.83
C THR A 194 29.86 -14.94 -3.94
N ALA A 195 31.10 -14.65 -3.60
CA ALA A 195 31.95 -15.53 -2.77
C ALA A 195 31.53 -15.55 -1.27
N ASN A 196 30.96 -14.46 -0.76
CA ASN A 196 30.68 -14.26 0.66
C ASN A 196 29.21 -14.48 1.05
N ARG A 197 28.30 -14.35 0.08
CA ARG A 197 26.85 -14.41 0.31
C ARG A 197 26.43 -15.70 1.03
N LYS A 198 26.89 -16.85 0.57
CA LYS A 198 26.60 -18.15 1.21
C LYS A 198 27.01 -18.16 2.69
N LYS A 199 28.22 -17.67 2.98
CA LYS A 199 28.75 -17.58 4.34
C LYS A 199 27.93 -16.61 5.21
N PHE A 200 27.52 -15.47 4.65
CA PHE A 200 26.71 -14.51 5.39
C PHE A 200 25.30 -15.06 5.67
N CYS A 201 24.64 -15.67 4.69
CA CYS A 201 23.36 -16.35 4.90
C CYS A 201 23.46 -17.48 5.93
N ALA A 202 24.55 -18.27 5.91
CA ALA A 202 24.78 -19.28 6.93
C ALA A 202 24.92 -18.67 8.34
N ARG A 203 25.60 -17.53 8.47
CA ARG A 203 25.68 -16.80 9.75
C ARG A 203 24.32 -16.31 10.23
N ILE A 204 23.45 -15.85 9.32
CA ILE A 204 22.06 -15.51 9.68
C ILE A 204 21.35 -16.77 10.20
N ALA A 205 21.43 -17.87 9.45
CA ALA A 205 20.71 -19.10 9.79
C ALA A 205 21.13 -19.69 11.14
N THR A 206 22.43 -19.73 11.44
CA THR A 206 22.99 -20.42 12.61
C THR A 206 23.24 -19.51 13.82
N GLY A 207 23.32 -18.20 13.61
CA GLY A 207 23.65 -17.26 14.68
C GLY A 207 22.44 -16.88 15.55
N ASP A 208 22.70 -16.66 16.85
CA ASP A 208 21.73 -16.10 17.78
C ASP A 208 21.86 -14.58 17.82
N TYR A 209 21.07 -13.91 16.97
CA TYR A 209 20.97 -12.46 16.90
C TYR A 209 19.60 -11.97 17.34
N ASP A 210 19.56 -10.80 17.95
CA ASP A 210 18.29 -10.13 18.27
C ASP A 210 17.68 -9.52 17.01
N ALA A 211 18.53 -8.98 16.14
CA ALA A 211 18.11 -8.47 14.84
C ALA A 211 19.22 -8.63 13.79
N VAL A 212 18.81 -8.84 12.55
CA VAL A 212 19.66 -8.81 11.36
C VAL A 212 19.24 -7.61 10.52
N ILE A 213 20.20 -6.74 10.14
CA ILE A 213 19.92 -5.53 9.36
C ILE A 213 20.60 -5.68 7.99
N ILE A 214 19.80 -5.60 6.93
CA ILE A 214 20.25 -5.70 5.54
C ILE A 214 19.69 -4.58 4.68
N GLY A 215 20.38 -4.23 3.61
CA GLY A 215 19.89 -3.26 2.64
C GLY A 215 18.88 -3.85 1.65
N HIS A 216 18.03 -3.02 1.05
CA HIS A 216 17.04 -3.42 0.04
C HIS A 216 17.64 -4.27 -1.08
N SER A 217 18.70 -3.80 -1.72
CA SER A 217 19.37 -4.54 -2.80
C SER A 217 20.04 -5.85 -2.37
N GLN A 218 20.31 -6.00 -1.07
CA GLN A 218 20.83 -7.21 -0.49
C GLN A 218 19.71 -8.22 -0.25
N PHE A 219 18.57 -7.75 0.23
CA PHE A 219 17.37 -8.55 0.42
C PHE A 219 16.89 -9.19 -0.88
N GLU A 220 16.85 -8.42 -1.98
CA GLU A 220 16.46 -8.90 -3.31
C GLU A 220 17.35 -10.04 -3.84
N ARG A 221 18.57 -10.16 -3.32
CA ARG A 221 19.52 -11.23 -3.72
C ARG A 221 19.38 -12.52 -2.94
N ILE A 222 18.52 -12.56 -1.91
CA ILE A 222 18.23 -13.78 -1.16
C ILE A 222 17.16 -14.55 -1.92
N PRO A 223 17.45 -15.74 -2.45
CA PRO A 223 16.46 -16.49 -3.21
C PRO A 223 15.38 -17.07 -2.31
N LEU A 224 14.17 -17.17 -2.85
CA LEU A 224 13.13 -18.02 -2.28
C LEU A 224 13.37 -19.47 -2.67
N SER A 225 12.87 -20.42 -1.87
CA SER A 225 12.90 -21.83 -2.23
C SER A 225 12.16 -22.10 -3.54
N PHE A 226 12.57 -23.11 -4.27
CA PHE A 226 11.93 -23.52 -5.52
C PHE A 226 10.44 -23.79 -5.31
N GLU A 227 10.10 -24.54 -4.29
CA GLU A 227 8.73 -24.92 -3.93
C GLU A 227 7.87 -23.69 -3.62
N ARG A 228 8.45 -22.66 -2.99
CA ARG A 228 7.77 -21.41 -2.71
C ARG A 228 7.52 -20.60 -3.96
N GLN A 229 8.51 -20.50 -4.85
CA GLN A 229 8.38 -19.81 -6.12
C GLN A 229 7.35 -20.49 -7.02
N GLU A 230 7.39 -21.82 -7.10
CA GLU A 230 6.41 -22.62 -7.87
C GLU A 230 4.99 -22.37 -7.37
N ARG A 231 4.78 -22.45 -6.05
CA ARG A 231 3.46 -22.25 -5.43
C ARG A 231 2.92 -20.86 -5.73
N ILE A 232 3.72 -19.79 -5.57
CA ILE A 232 3.30 -18.42 -5.83
C ILE A 232 2.86 -18.25 -7.30
N ILE A 233 3.61 -18.81 -8.24
CA ILE A 233 3.26 -18.71 -9.66
C ILE A 233 1.98 -19.51 -9.95
N GLN A 234 1.80 -20.68 -9.33
CA GLN A 234 0.61 -21.51 -9.51
C GLN A 234 -0.63 -20.80 -8.93
N GLU A 235 -0.55 -20.25 -7.73
CA GLU A 235 -1.63 -19.46 -7.11
C GLU A 235 -2.06 -18.28 -8.02
N GLN A 236 -1.10 -17.56 -8.63
CA GLN A 236 -1.41 -16.48 -9.58
C GLN A 236 -2.08 -16.99 -10.87
N ILE A 237 -1.70 -18.16 -11.37
CA ILE A 237 -2.35 -18.79 -12.53
C ILE A 237 -3.80 -19.15 -12.20
N ASP A 238 -4.04 -19.74 -11.03
CA ASP A 238 -5.36 -20.17 -10.57
C ASP A 238 -6.29 -18.95 -10.37
N GLU A 239 -5.82 -17.89 -9.70
CA GLU A 239 -6.55 -16.62 -9.54
C GLU A 239 -6.97 -15.99 -10.88
N ILE A 240 -6.05 -15.96 -11.87
CA ILE A 240 -6.36 -15.44 -13.20
C ILE A 240 -7.37 -16.33 -13.92
N GLN A 241 -7.29 -17.65 -13.74
CA GLN A 241 -8.21 -18.59 -14.35
C GLN A 241 -9.63 -18.46 -13.78
N ASP A 242 -9.76 -18.28 -12.47
CA ASP A 242 -11.02 -18.00 -11.80
C ASP A 242 -11.64 -16.68 -12.28
N ALA A 243 -10.85 -15.63 -12.33
CA ALA A 243 -11.29 -14.32 -12.85
C ALA A 243 -11.72 -14.38 -14.32
N ILE A 244 -11.03 -15.13 -15.18
CA ILE A 244 -11.44 -15.37 -16.58
C ILE A 244 -12.78 -16.09 -16.62
N SER A 245 -12.98 -17.07 -15.76
CA SER A 245 -14.23 -17.84 -15.68
C SER A 245 -15.40 -16.95 -15.27
N GLU A 246 -15.24 -16.15 -14.23
CA GLU A 246 -16.25 -15.18 -13.77
C GLU A 246 -16.61 -14.15 -14.85
N LEU A 247 -15.62 -13.59 -15.54
CA LEU A 247 -15.85 -12.61 -16.61
C LEU A 247 -16.56 -13.23 -17.83
N LYS A 248 -16.29 -14.49 -18.15
CA LYS A 248 -17.01 -15.21 -19.22
C LYS A 248 -18.48 -15.44 -18.86
N TYR A 249 -18.79 -15.73 -17.59
CA TYR A 249 -20.17 -15.85 -17.11
C TYR A 249 -20.90 -14.50 -17.09
N ALA A 250 -20.23 -13.42 -16.73
CA ALA A 250 -20.80 -12.08 -16.61
C ALA A 250 -20.91 -11.31 -17.95
N SER A 251 -20.65 -11.95 -19.10
CA SER A 251 -20.60 -11.29 -20.43
C SER A 251 -19.63 -10.12 -20.50
N GLY A 252 -18.50 -10.22 -19.78
CA GLY A 252 -17.47 -9.18 -19.70
C GLY A 252 -16.79 -8.87 -21.04
N GLU A 253 -16.10 -7.73 -21.09
CA GLU A 253 -15.42 -7.25 -22.30
C GLU A 253 -14.39 -8.27 -22.80
N ARG A 254 -14.54 -8.70 -24.05
CA ARG A 254 -13.64 -9.66 -24.73
C ARG A 254 -12.17 -9.22 -24.72
N PHE A 255 -11.91 -7.93 -24.66
CA PHE A 255 -10.55 -7.38 -24.60
C PHE A 255 -9.86 -7.72 -23.29
N THR A 256 -10.54 -7.54 -22.15
CA THR A 256 -10.03 -7.85 -20.82
C THR A 256 -9.73 -9.35 -20.66
N VAL A 257 -10.61 -10.22 -21.15
CA VAL A 257 -10.39 -11.67 -21.14
C VAL A 257 -9.15 -12.07 -21.94
N LYS A 258 -8.94 -11.51 -23.16
CA LYS A 258 -7.74 -11.78 -23.95
C LYS A 258 -6.44 -11.34 -23.27
N GLN A 259 -6.48 -10.21 -22.55
CA GLN A 259 -5.33 -9.71 -21.81
C GLN A 259 -4.99 -10.63 -20.63
N MET A 260 -5.99 -11.12 -19.90
CA MET A 260 -5.82 -12.08 -18.83
C MET A 260 -5.30 -13.44 -19.33
N GLU A 261 -5.81 -13.93 -20.44
CA GLU A 261 -5.30 -15.16 -21.08
C GLU A 261 -3.84 -15.04 -21.50
N LYS A 262 -3.41 -13.85 -21.98
CA LYS A 262 -2.00 -13.57 -22.28
C LYS A 262 -1.14 -13.58 -21.02
N SER A 263 -1.61 -12.96 -19.93
CA SER A 263 -0.91 -12.95 -18.65
C SER A 263 -0.77 -14.36 -18.08
N ARG A 264 -1.82 -15.18 -18.13
CA ARG A 264 -1.78 -16.59 -17.71
C ARG A 264 -0.71 -17.37 -18.48
N LYS A 265 -0.69 -17.27 -19.84
CA LYS A 265 0.33 -17.95 -20.65
C LYS A 265 1.76 -17.53 -20.31
N ASN A 266 1.98 -16.25 -20.00
CA ASN A 266 3.28 -15.77 -19.58
C ASN A 266 3.72 -16.38 -18.24
N LEU A 267 2.79 -16.55 -17.30
CA LEU A 267 3.04 -17.21 -16.01
C LEU A 267 3.30 -18.70 -16.18
N GLU A 268 2.53 -19.39 -17.02
CA GLU A 268 2.75 -20.81 -17.37
C GLU A 268 4.16 -21.03 -17.96
N GLN A 269 4.59 -20.16 -18.90
CA GLN A 269 5.95 -20.21 -19.45
C GLN A 269 7.04 -19.93 -18.39
N LYS A 270 6.75 -19.02 -17.43
CA LYS A 270 7.66 -18.73 -16.33
C LYS A 270 7.78 -19.93 -15.40
N LEU A 271 6.68 -20.63 -15.15
CA LEU A 271 6.64 -21.85 -14.35
C LEU A 271 7.41 -23.01 -15.01
N GLU A 272 7.24 -23.19 -16.33
CA GLU A 272 8.01 -24.18 -17.08
C GLU A 272 9.54 -23.89 -17.05
N LYS A 273 9.91 -22.63 -17.23
CA LYS A 273 11.33 -22.23 -17.11
C LYS A 273 11.88 -22.46 -15.72
N LEU A 274 11.09 -22.20 -14.68
CA LEU A 274 11.47 -22.45 -13.29
C LEU A 274 11.68 -23.96 -13.06
N ARG A 275 10.78 -24.82 -13.58
CA ARG A 275 10.89 -26.29 -13.48
C ARG A 275 12.06 -26.87 -14.29
N ALA A 276 12.38 -26.24 -15.44
CA ALA A 276 13.50 -26.63 -16.29
C ALA A 276 14.86 -26.12 -15.78
N ALA A 277 14.86 -25.05 -14.97
CA ALA A 277 16.07 -24.55 -14.34
C ALA A 277 16.60 -25.62 -13.37
N ASP A 278 17.76 -26.16 -13.71
CA ASP A 278 18.44 -27.18 -12.92
C ASP A 278 18.63 -26.68 -11.48
N ARG A 279 18.33 -27.54 -10.49
CA ARG A 279 18.43 -27.27 -9.04
C ARG A 279 19.87 -27.01 -8.56
N LYS A 280 20.69 -26.34 -9.36
CA LYS A 280 22.15 -26.17 -9.16
C LYS A 280 22.55 -25.16 -8.09
N ASP A 281 21.63 -24.38 -7.54
CA ASP A 281 22.01 -23.37 -6.58
C ASP A 281 21.97 -23.92 -5.15
N ASP A 282 23.12 -24.36 -4.68
CA ASP A 282 23.44 -24.66 -3.28
C ASP A 282 23.53 -23.35 -2.43
N VAL A 283 22.55 -22.46 -2.64
CA VAL A 283 22.43 -21.18 -1.92
C VAL A 283 21.33 -21.31 -0.87
N ILE A 284 21.64 -20.85 0.35
CA ILE A 284 20.67 -20.81 1.44
C ILE A 284 19.49 -19.90 1.02
N THR A 285 18.29 -20.46 1.04
CA THR A 285 17.07 -19.74 0.69
C THR A 285 16.53 -18.93 1.86
N PHE A 286 15.60 -18.01 1.60
CA PHE A 286 15.00 -17.17 2.64
C PHE A 286 14.38 -18.01 3.77
N GLU A 287 13.68 -19.08 3.41
CA GLU A 287 13.04 -19.99 4.36
C GLU A 287 14.05 -20.66 5.32
N GLN A 288 15.28 -20.89 4.84
CA GLN A 288 16.36 -21.51 5.62
C GLN A 288 17.07 -20.52 6.54
N LEU A 289 16.84 -19.22 6.41
CA LEU A 289 17.44 -18.22 7.30
C LEU A 289 16.95 -18.30 8.74
N GLY A 290 15.79 -18.92 8.96
CA GLY A 290 15.15 -19.00 10.27
C GLY A 290 14.63 -17.64 10.77
N VAL A 291 14.31 -16.73 9.84
CA VAL A 291 13.68 -15.45 10.13
C VAL A 291 12.19 -15.68 10.26
N ASP A 292 11.62 -15.26 11.36
CA ASP A 292 10.20 -15.40 11.67
C ASP A 292 9.46 -14.05 11.76
N ARG A 293 10.19 -12.94 11.73
CA ARG A 293 9.60 -11.59 11.66
C ARG A 293 10.39 -10.67 10.73
N LEU A 294 9.68 -10.00 9.82
CA LEU A 294 10.25 -9.09 8.84
C LEU A 294 9.79 -7.66 9.12
N PHE A 295 10.73 -6.73 9.19
CA PHE A 295 10.51 -5.30 9.27
C PHE A 295 11.09 -4.63 8.02
N VAL A 296 10.27 -3.86 7.30
CA VAL A 296 10.70 -3.20 6.06
C VAL A 296 10.53 -1.71 6.20
N ASP A 297 11.63 -0.98 6.19
CA ASP A 297 11.62 0.48 6.14
C ASP A 297 11.54 0.93 4.68
N GLU A 298 10.82 2.04 4.42
CA GLU A 298 10.57 2.57 3.07
C GLU A 298 10.03 1.50 2.11
N SER A 299 9.01 0.77 2.56
CA SER A 299 8.40 -0.36 1.83
C SER A 299 7.87 -0.01 0.43
N HIS A 300 7.71 1.28 0.13
CA HIS A 300 7.34 1.75 -1.20
C HIS A 300 8.37 1.39 -2.28
N ALA A 301 9.63 1.07 -1.92
CA ALA A 301 10.64 0.57 -2.84
C ALA A 301 10.26 -0.78 -3.47
N PHE A 302 9.34 -1.53 -2.85
CA PHE A 302 8.86 -2.84 -3.32
C PHE A 302 7.46 -2.77 -3.95
N LYS A 303 6.99 -1.58 -4.33
CA LYS A 303 5.74 -1.44 -5.11
C LYS A 303 5.97 -1.90 -6.55
N ASN A 304 5.03 -2.69 -7.04
CA ASN A 304 4.91 -3.04 -8.46
C ASN A 304 4.26 -1.90 -9.25
#